data_15a765fb9e984c46dc0aa28ed91386f4
#
_entry.id   15a765fb9e984c46dc0aa28ed91386f4
#
_cell.length_a   1.000
_cell.length_b   1.000
_cell.length_c   1.000
_cell.angle_alpha   90.00
_cell.angle_beta   90.00
_cell.angle_gamma   90.00
#
_symmetry.space_group_name_H-M   'P 1'
#
loop_
_entity.id
_entity.type
_entity.pdbx_description
1 polymer ?
#
loop_
_entity_poly.entity_id
_entity_poly.type
_entity_poly.pdbx_seq_one_letter_code
_entity_poly.pdbx_strand_id
1 'polypeptide(L)'
;MNTLFDKIWDAHVVQKVEDGPTQLYIDRLYCHEVTSPQAFSGLRERGIKCFRPEKIFCMPDHNTPTHDQDKPIEDPVSKTQVDTLAKNAEELSLIHISEPTRPY
;
A
#
# COMPACT_ATOMS: atom_id res chain seq x y z
N MET A 1 -28.77 -2.84 -18.54
CA MET A 1 -27.52 -3.50 -18.94
C MET A 1 -26.39 -3.03 -18.05
N ASN A 2 -25.60 -3.94 -17.52
CA ASN A 2 -24.49 -3.58 -16.63
C ASN A 2 -23.22 -3.29 -17.42
N THR A 3 -22.58 -2.19 -17.09
CA THR A 3 -21.27 -1.86 -17.63
C THR A 3 -20.20 -2.68 -16.91
N LEU A 4 -18.97 -2.63 -17.39
CA LEU A 4 -17.84 -3.25 -16.68
C LEU A 4 -17.71 -2.68 -15.27
N PHE A 5 -17.89 -1.36 -15.12
CA PHE A 5 -17.87 -0.72 -13.80
C PHE A 5 -18.93 -1.34 -12.88
N ASP A 6 -20.16 -1.49 -13.37
CA ASP A 6 -21.24 -2.05 -12.55
C ASP A 6 -20.92 -3.48 -12.11
N LYS A 7 -20.36 -4.28 -13.00
CA LYS A 7 -20.02 -5.66 -12.69
C LYS A 7 -18.95 -5.75 -11.60
N ILE A 8 -17.92 -4.92 -11.71
CA ILE A 8 -16.84 -4.89 -10.71
C ILE A 8 -17.36 -4.34 -9.40
N TRP A 9 -18.12 -3.24 -9.46
CA TRP A 9 -18.69 -2.61 -8.27
C TRP A 9 -19.55 -3.59 -7.49
N ASP A 10 -20.51 -4.22 -8.17
CA ASP A 10 -21.45 -5.14 -7.52
C ASP A 10 -20.74 -6.34 -6.91
N ALA A 11 -19.68 -6.81 -7.56
CA ALA A 11 -18.91 -7.94 -7.05
C ALA A 11 -18.15 -7.61 -5.76
N HIS A 12 -17.89 -6.33 -5.50
CA HIS A 12 -17.12 -5.91 -4.34
C HIS A 12 -17.96 -5.25 -3.24
N VAL A 13 -19.25 -5.05 -3.45
CA VAL A 13 -20.11 -4.43 -2.44
C VAL A 13 -20.30 -5.38 -1.27
N VAL A 14 -19.95 -4.93 -0.07
CA VAL A 14 -20.17 -5.68 1.15
C VAL A 14 -21.51 -5.29 1.74
N GLN A 15 -21.79 -4.00 1.80
CA GLN A 15 -23.01 -3.50 2.40
C GLN A 15 -23.30 -2.10 1.88
N LYS A 16 -24.56 -1.83 1.57
CA LYS A 16 -25.03 -0.49 1.27
C LYS A 16 -25.65 0.09 2.54
N VAL A 17 -25.17 1.25 2.95
CA VAL A 17 -25.70 1.92 4.12
C VAL A 17 -26.78 2.89 3.64
N GLU A 18 -28.00 2.76 4.18
CA GLU A 18 -29.08 3.65 3.80
C GLU A 18 -28.72 5.08 4.17
N ASP A 19 -28.85 5.99 3.19
CA ASP A 19 -28.48 7.41 3.32
C ASP A 19 -27.02 7.59 3.72
N GLY A 20 -26.17 6.64 3.41
CA GLY A 20 -24.75 6.68 3.73
C GLY A 20 -23.90 6.04 2.64
N PRO A 21 -22.61 5.86 2.92
CA PRO A 21 -21.70 5.32 1.91
C PRO A 21 -21.90 3.82 1.69
N THR A 22 -21.48 3.35 0.54
CA THR A 22 -21.44 1.93 0.24
C THR A 22 -20.11 1.37 0.71
N GLN A 23 -20.11 0.26 1.44
CA GLN A 23 -18.91 -0.40 1.89
C GLN A 23 -18.45 -1.39 0.84
N LEU A 24 -17.19 -1.29 0.45
CA LEU A 24 -16.60 -2.16 -0.56
C LEU A 24 -15.51 -3.04 0.05
N TYR A 25 -15.39 -4.25 -0.46
CA TYR A 25 -14.28 -5.11 -0.13
C TYR A 25 -13.10 -4.77 -1.04
N ILE A 26 -11.96 -4.47 -0.44
CA ILE A 26 -10.73 -4.18 -1.19
C ILE A 26 -9.91 -5.46 -1.20
N ASP A 27 -9.81 -6.10 -2.35
CA ASP A 27 -9.16 -7.40 -2.45
C ASP A 27 -7.65 -7.31 -2.65
N ARG A 28 -7.12 -6.19 -3.08
CA ARG A 28 -5.68 -5.95 -3.19
C ARG A 28 -5.38 -4.48 -2.93
N LEU A 29 -4.26 -4.23 -2.26
CA LEU A 29 -3.82 -2.87 -1.98
C LEU A 29 -2.36 -2.74 -2.38
N TYR A 30 -2.05 -1.69 -3.11
CA TYR A 30 -0.68 -1.37 -3.50
C TYR A 30 -0.28 -0.10 -2.78
N CYS A 31 0.74 -0.20 -1.92
CA CYS A 31 1.19 0.91 -1.09
C CYS A 31 2.54 1.42 -1.54
N HIS A 32 2.74 2.72 -1.46
CA HIS A 32 4.06 3.32 -1.66
C HIS A 32 4.52 4.05 -0.39
N GLU A 33 5.72 4.62 -0.43
CA GLU A 33 6.37 5.13 0.78
C GLU A 33 5.88 6.50 1.24
N VAL A 34 5.15 7.23 0.42
CA VAL A 34 4.78 8.62 0.77
C VAL A 34 3.58 8.68 1.69
N THR A 35 2.49 7.96 1.36
CA THR A 35 1.24 8.06 2.13
C THR A 35 1.01 6.91 3.10
N SER A 36 1.63 5.77 2.90
CA SER A 36 1.37 4.61 3.73
C SER A 36 1.83 4.74 5.19
N PRO A 37 2.88 5.51 5.55
CA PRO A 37 3.29 5.58 6.95
C PRO A 37 2.22 6.04 7.91
N GLN A 38 1.37 6.98 7.49
CA GLN A 38 0.28 7.46 8.36
C GLN A 38 -0.75 6.38 8.64
N ALA A 39 -1.08 5.58 7.62
CA ALA A 39 -2.03 4.50 7.78
C ALA A 39 -1.49 3.44 8.75
N PHE A 40 -0.22 3.08 8.61
CA PHE A 40 0.39 2.08 9.49
C PHE A 40 0.55 2.58 10.91
N SER A 41 0.87 3.88 11.08
CA SER A 41 0.91 4.48 12.42
C SER A 41 -0.45 4.42 13.10
N GLY A 42 -1.51 4.72 12.34
CA GLY A 42 -2.87 4.63 12.87
C GLY A 42 -3.23 3.22 13.32
N LEU A 43 -2.81 2.21 12.56
CA LEU A 43 -3.05 0.82 12.94
C LEU A 43 -2.31 0.46 14.23
N ARG A 44 -1.07 0.93 14.39
CA ARG A 44 -0.30 0.66 15.61
C ARG A 44 -0.96 1.29 16.82
N GLU A 45 -1.39 2.54 16.70
CA GLU A 45 -2.04 3.23 17.83
C GLU A 45 -3.30 2.52 18.26
N ARG A 46 -4.03 1.93 17.34
CA ARG A 46 -5.27 1.22 17.63
C ARG A 46 -5.04 -0.24 17.98
N GLY A 47 -3.83 -0.73 17.85
CA GLY A 47 -3.51 -2.13 18.12
C GLY A 47 -4.17 -3.10 17.14
N ILE A 48 -4.43 -2.65 15.91
CA ILE A 48 -5.11 -3.44 14.89
C ILE A 48 -4.10 -3.93 13.86
N LYS A 49 -4.20 -5.19 13.49
CA LYS A 49 -3.38 -5.75 12.43
C LYS A 49 -4.10 -5.66 11.09
N CYS A 50 -3.35 -5.79 10.01
CA CYS A 50 -3.95 -5.79 8.68
C CYS A 50 -4.85 -7.01 8.51
N PHE A 51 -6.01 -6.81 7.88
CA PHE A 51 -7.00 -7.88 7.72
C PHE A 51 -6.47 -8.99 6.80
N ARG A 52 -5.91 -8.65 5.66
CA ARG A 52 -5.39 -9.61 4.70
C ARG A 52 -4.01 -9.18 4.25
N PRO A 53 -2.98 -9.36 5.10
CA PRO A 53 -1.63 -8.88 4.75
C PRO A 53 -1.07 -9.52 3.47
N GLU A 54 -1.51 -10.72 3.12
CA GLU A 54 -1.07 -11.39 1.90
C GLU A 54 -1.63 -10.74 0.62
N LYS A 55 -2.52 -9.78 0.77
CA LYS A 55 -3.08 -9.03 -0.35
C LYS A 55 -2.61 -7.58 -0.38
N ILE A 56 -1.65 -7.22 0.47
CA ILE A 56 -1.11 -5.87 0.54
C ILE A 56 0.33 -5.90 0.02
N PHE A 57 0.56 -5.16 -1.04
CA PHE A 57 1.85 -5.13 -1.71
C PHE A 57 2.47 -3.75 -1.51
N CYS A 58 3.67 -3.71 -0.93
CA CYS A 58 4.38 -2.47 -0.66
C CYS A 58 5.57 -2.36 -1.60
N MET A 59 5.70 -1.23 -2.27
CA MET A 59 6.82 -1.00 -3.18
C MET A 59 7.18 0.47 -3.18
N PRO A 60 8.48 0.81 -3.16
CA PRO A 60 8.89 2.19 -3.27
C PRO A 60 8.66 2.67 -4.69
N ASP A 61 8.16 3.87 -4.84
CA ASP A 61 7.82 4.42 -6.13
C ASP A 61 8.18 5.89 -6.24
N HIS A 62 7.62 6.73 -5.38
CA HIS A 62 7.76 8.18 -5.50
C HIS A 62 9.15 8.68 -5.18
N ASN A 63 9.84 8.07 -4.24
CA ASN A 63 11.16 8.52 -3.78
C ASN A 63 12.30 7.67 -4.32
N THR A 64 12.02 6.83 -5.30
CA THR A 64 13.05 6.01 -5.92
C THR A 64 13.71 6.84 -7.03
N PRO A 65 15.03 7.00 -7.01
CA PRO A 65 15.70 7.82 -8.02
C PRO A 65 15.65 7.16 -9.39
N THR A 66 15.67 7.98 -10.43
CA THR A 66 15.69 7.50 -11.80
C THR A 66 17.11 7.24 -12.31
N HIS A 67 18.11 7.71 -11.57
CA HIS A 67 19.52 7.48 -11.89
C HIS A 67 20.21 6.80 -10.72
N ASP A 68 21.22 6.01 -11.01
CA ASP A 68 22.04 5.39 -9.97
C ASP A 68 21.20 4.62 -8.96
N GLN A 69 20.28 3.82 -9.46
CA GLN A 69 19.37 3.06 -8.59
C GLN A 69 20.10 2.00 -7.77
N ASP A 70 21.33 1.67 -8.15
CA ASP A 70 22.17 0.75 -7.40
C ASP A 70 22.88 1.42 -6.25
N LYS A 71 22.79 2.75 -6.13
CA LYS A 71 23.43 3.51 -5.07
C LYS A 71 22.43 3.88 -3.99
N PRO A 72 22.91 4.19 -2.76
CA PRO A 72 22.02 4.66 -1.71
C PRO A 72 21.30 5.94 -2.11
N ILE A 73 20.10 6.12 -1.58
CA ILE A 73 19.33 7.34 -1.81
C ILE A 73 19.97 8.47 -1.03
N GLU A 74 20.34 9.56 -1.71
CA GLU A 74 21.05 10.65 -1.07
C GLU A 74 20.15 11.58 -0.26
N ASP A 75 18.90 11.80 -0.72
CA ASP A 75 17.98 12.67 0.01
C ASP A 75 17.54 12.00 1.30
N PRO A 76 17.86 12.58 2.48
CA PRO A 76 17.52 11.95 3.76
C PRO A 76 16.03 11.71 3.96
N VAL A 77 15.18 12.62 3.51
CA VAL A 77 13.72 12.47 3.67
C VAL A 77 13.23 11.32 2.80
N SER A 78 13.65 11.28 1.55
CA SER A 78 13.25 10.20 0.63
C SER A 78 13.74 8.85 1.13
N LYS A 79 14.99 8.79 1.61
CA LYS A 79 15.56 7.56 2.14
C LYS A 79 14.78 7.09 3.37
N THR A 80 14.43 8.02 4.26
CA THR A 80 13.67 7.68 5.46
C THR A 80 12.29 7.10 5.09
N GLN A 81 11.63 7.68 4.10
CA GLN A 81 10.33 7.18 3.69
C GLN A 81 10.40 5.78 3.09
N VAL A 82 11.40 5.51 2.24
CA VAL A 82 11.59 4.20 1.66
C VAL A 82 11.95 3.17 2.72
N ASP A 83 12.85 3.52 3.64
CA ASP A 83 13.24 2.62 4.72
C ASP A 83 12.07 2.34 5.66
N THR A 84 11.24 3.35 5.93
CA THR A 84 10.06 3.20 6.77
C THR A 84 9.04 2.25 6.13
N LEU A 85 8.86 2.33 4.81
CA LEU A 85 7.97 1.42 4.11
C LEU A 85 8.45 -0.03 4.26
N ALA A 86 9.74 -0.29 4.08
CA ALA A 86 10.29 -1.62 4.23
C ALA A 86 10.10 -2.15 5.65
N LYS A 87 10.33 -1.29 6.65
CA LYS A 87 10.17 -1.65 8.05
C LYS A 87 8.72 -1.95 8.39
N ASN A 88 7.79 -1.14 7.89
CA ASN A 88 6.37 -1.35 8.11
C ASN A 88 5.89 -2.66 7.46
N ALA A 89 6.38 -2.95 6.25
CA ALA A 89 6.03 -4.19 5.56
C ALA A 89 6.49 -5.40 6.35
N GLU A 90 7.71 -5.36 6.88
CA GLU A 90 8.24 -6.45 7.69
C GLU A 90 7.45 -6.62 8.98
N GLU A 91 7.18 -5.51 9.68
CA GLU A 91 6.48 -5.54 10.95
C GLU A 91 5.06 -6.07 10.81
N LEU A 92 4.36 -5.71 9.74
CA LEU A 92 2.97 -6.08 9.53
C LEU A 92 2.81 -7.32 8.64
N SER A 93 3.91 -7.95 8.27
CA SER A 93 3.93 -9.16 7.43
C SER A 93 3.33 -8.92 6.04
N LEU A 94 3.55 -7.75 5.50
CA LEU A 94 3.07 -7.40 4.16
C LEU A 94 4.06 -7.87 3.10
N ILE A 95 3.61 -7.94 1.87
CA ILE A 95 4.48 -8.31 0.76
C ILE A 95 5.26 -7.06 0.32
N HIS A 96 6.58 -7.11 0.43
CA HIS A 96 7.45 -6.00 0.05
C HIS A 96 8.19 -6.35 -1.23
N ILE A 97 7.89 -5.60 -2.28
CA ILE A 97 8.57 -5.76 -3.55
C ILE A 97 9.62 -4.66 -3.63
N SER A 98 10.87 -5.03 -3.43
CA SER A 98 11.93 -4.08 -3.58
C SER A 98 12.70 -4.49 -4.80
N GLU A 99 13.73 -3.96 -5.10
CA GLU A 99 14.60 -4.24 -5.90
C GLU A 99 14.77 -5.30 -6.34
N PRO A 100 14.91 -6.24 -6.32
CA PRO A 100 15.72 -6.50 -7.36
C PRO A 100 15.00 -6.64 -8.58
N THR A 101 13.85 -6.35 -8.57
CA THR A 101 13.29 -6.16 -9.86
C THR A 101 14.05 -5.11 -10.60
N ARG A 102 15.03 -4.50 -9.96
CA ARG A 102 15.98 -3.71 -10.63
C ARG A 102 17.02 -4.58 -11.27
N PRO A 103 17.84 -4.03 -12.09
CA PRO A 103 17.84 -2.64 -12.36
C PRO A 103 16.71 -2.37 -13.26
N TYR A 104 16.11 -1.43 -13.00
CA TYR A 104 15.16 -0.95 -13.93
C TYR A 104 15.47 0.48 -14.19
#